data_253ab4bf7115094b62ed9352919669a1
#
_entry.id   253ab4bf7115094b62ed9352919669a1
#
_cell.length_a   1.000
_cell.length_b   1.000
_cell.length_c   1.000
_cell.angle_alpha   90.00
_cell.angle_beta   90.00
_cell.angle_gamma   90.00
#
_symmetry.space_group_name_H-M   'P 1'
#
loop_
_entity.id
_entity.type
_entity.pdbx_description
1 polymer ?
#
loop_
_entity_poly.entity_id
_entity_poly.type
_entity_poly.pdbx_seq_one_letter_code
_entity_poly.pdbx_strand_id
1 'polypeptide(L)'
;YGYFADGGTFANNPVMNGINVAIAAERANGFDDIEALSIGTGQQPTDISEEMIRNPDDWGLLKWFGVTSNAPKGALIELLLTTSAENQYWMAHLVLKERLVRINPPLPKVVGLATHKPVSYQLMEEAFQTSKQSEFWENAVEMVGRW
;
A
#
# COMPACT_ATOMS: atom_id res chain seq x y z
N TYR A 1 -30.96 -4.53 -1.05
CA TYR A 1 -29.58 -4.26 -0.65
C TYR A 1 -28.81 -5.58 -0.74
N GLY A 2 -27.63 -5.59 -1.44
CA GLY A 2 -26.79 -6.77 -1.62
C GLY A 2 -25.72 -6.90 -0.54
N TYR A 3 -24.93 -7.97 -0.62
CA TYR A 3 -23.70 -8.10 0.17
C TYR A 3 -22.59 -7.27 -0.49
N PHE A 4 -21.78 -6.59 0.33
CA PHE A 4 -20.65 -5.78 -0.11
C PHE A 4 -19.36 -6.34 0.48
N ALA A 5 -18.30 -6.34 -0.29
CA ALA A 5 -16.94 -6.63 0.18
C ALA A 5 -16.12 -5.34 0.22
N ASP A 6 -15.13 -5.30 1.12
CA ASP A 6 -14.19 -4.20 1.19
C ASP A 6 -13.40 -4.08 -0.12
N GLY A 7 -13.38 -2.87 -0.68
CA GLY A 7 -12.61 -2.56 -1.89
C GLY A 7 -11.12 -2.86 -1.76
N GLY A 8 -10.55 -2.83 -0.56
CA GLY A 8 -9.16 -3.19 -0.28
C GLY A 8 -8.81 -4.63 -0.65
N THR A 9 -9.77 -5.56 -0.62
CA THR A 9 -9.56 -6.95 -1.06
C THR A 9 -9.28 -7.06 -2.56
N PHE A 10 -9.72 -6.08 -3.33
CA PHE A 10 -9.58 -6.03 -4.78
C PHE A 10 -8.48 -5.04 -5.22
N ALA A 11 -8.48 -3.83 -4.65
CA ALA A 11 -7.55 -2.76 -5.00
C ALA A 11 -7.20 -1.94 -3.75
N ASN A 12 -6.27 -2.45 -2.95
CA ASN A 12 -5.81 -1.77 -1.72
C ASN A 12 -5.07 -0.45 -2.02
N ASN A 13 -4.55 -0.31 -3.24
CA ASN A 13 -4.12 0.96 -3.82
C ASN A 13 -4.93 1.19 -5.10
N PRO A 14 -5.94 2.08 -5.12
CA PRO A 14 -6.85 2.22 -6.25
C PRO A 14 -6.29 3.11 -7.39
N VAL A 15 -4.99 3.43 -7.41
CA VAL A 15 -4.41 4.38 -8.36
C VAL A 15 -4.68 4.00 -9.82
N MET A 16 -4.46 2.74 -10.19
CA MET A 16 -4.70 2.29 -11.57
C MET A 16 -6.20 2.29 -11.92
N ASN A 17 -7.05 1.97 -10.95
CA ASN A 17 -8.49 2.04 -11.13
C ASN A 17 -8.95 3.50 -11.37
N GLY A 18 -8.40 4.46 -10.62
CA GLY A 18 -8.67 5.89 -10.81
C GLY A 18 -8.26 6.37 -12.20
N ILE A 19 -7.09 5.97 -12.69
CA ILE A 19 -6.61 6.26 -14.03
C ILE A 19 -7.58 5.71 -15.09
N ASN A 20 -7.94 4.44 -14.99
CA ASN A 20 -8.86 3.80 -15.93
C ASN A 20 -10.24 4.47 -15.95
N VAL A 21 -10.76 4.85 -14.78
CA VAL A 21 -12.03 5.57 -14.67
C VAL A 21 -11.95 6.96 -15.31
N ALA A 22 -10.85 7.68 -15.14
CA ALA A 22 -10.66 9.00 -15.75
C ALA A 22 -10.68 8.91 -17.28
N ILE A 23 -10.02 7.92 -17.86
CA ILE A 23 -10.03 7.67 -19.31
C ILE A 23 -11.40 7.21 -19.78
N ALA A 24 -12.01 6.24 -19.09
CA ALA A 24 -13.32 5.69 -19.46
C ALA A 24 -14.46 6.72 -19.37
N ALA A 25 -14.33 7.70 -18.48
CA ALA A 25 -15.26 8.81 -18.33
C ALA A 25 -14.93 10.02 -19.23
N GLU A 26 -14.02 9.86 -20.20
CA GLU A 26 -13.58 10.90 -21.15
C GLU A 26 -13.06 12.18 -20.47
N ARG A 27 -12.53 12.05 -19.25
CA ARG A 27 -11.90 13.15 -18.50
C ARG A 27 -10.44 13.35 -18.85
N ALA A 28 -9.84 12.34 -19.49
CA ALA A 28 -8.50 12.36 -20.04
C ALA A 28 -8.52 11.60 -21.38
N ASN A 29 -7.77 12.06 -22.38
CA ASN A 29 -7.69 11.42 -23.69
C ASN A 29 -6.74 10.22 -23.68
N GLY A 30 -5.92 10.09 -22.63
CA GLY A 30 -4.96 9.01 -22.48
C GLY A 30 -4.10 9.21 -21.24
N PHE A 31 -3.10 8.35 -21.08
CA PHE A 31 -2.21 8.39 -19.93
C PHE A 31 -1.38 9.69 -19.85
N ASP A 32 -1.15 10.35 -20.99
CA ASP A 32 -0.33 11.57 -21.06
C ASP A 32 -1.02 12.78 -20.43
N ASP A 33 -2.36 12.76 -20.33
CA ASP A 33 -3.16 13.79 -19.72
C ASP A 33 -3.35 13.62 -18.20
N ILE A 34 -2.68 12.62 -17.60
CA ILE A 34 -2.90 12.24 -16.19
C ILE A 34 -1.62 12.41 -15.39
N GLU A 35 -1.73 13.15 -14.30
CA GLU A 35 -0.80 13.11 -13.16
C GLU A 35 -1.51 12.45 -11.97
N ALA A 36 -0.79 11.66 -11.18
CA ALA A 36 -1.37 10.95 -10.04
C ALA A 36 -0.50 11.05 -8.79
N LEU A 37 -1.12 11.39 -7.68
CA LEU A 37 -0.53 11.31 -6.35
C LEU A 37 -1.16 10.13 -5.59
N SER A 38 -0.35 9.13 -5.25
CA SER A 38 -0.74 7.97 -4.47
C SER A 38 -0.23 8.11 -3.05
N ILE A 39 -1.15 8.17 -2.09
CA ILE A 39 -0.81 8.29 -0.66
C ILE A 39 -1.19 6.98 0.03
N GLY A 40 -0.19 6.29 0.59
CA GLY A 40 -0.38 5.08 1.39
C GLY A 40 -0.45 5.37 2.89
N THR A 41 -0.85 4.36 3.63
CA THR A 41 -0.97 4.41 5.11
C THR A 41 0.33 4.06 5.83
N GLY A 42 1.43 3.93 5.10
CA GLY A 42 2.72 3.47 5.55
C GLY A 42 3.00 2.01 5.16
N GLN A 43 4.25 1.75 4.79
CA GLN A 43 4.69 0.40 4.44
C GLN A 43 5.02 -0.37 5.72
N GLN A 44 4.26 -1.41 6.00
CA GLN A 44 4.50 -2.29 7.14
C GLN A 44 5.83 -3.03 6.97
N PRO A 45 6.63 -3.22 8.03
CA PRO A 45 7.73 -4.17 7.98
C PRO A 45 7.17 -5.57 7.76
N THR A 46 7.80 -6.34 6.89
CA THR A 46 7.42 -7.74 6.65
C THR A 46 7.73 -8.57 7.88
N ASP A 47 6.70 -9.09 8.55
CA ASP A 47 6.87 -9.98 9.71
C ASP A 47 7.31 -11.41 9.34
N ILE A 48 7.44 -11.70 8.06
CA ILE A 48 7.90 -13.01 7.57
C ILE A 48 9.41 -12.97 7.45
N SER A 49 10.11 -13.49 8.47
CA SER A 49 11.57 -13.57 8.45
C SER A 49 12.07 -14.73 7.58
N GLU A 50 13.30 -14.63 7.09
CA GLU A 50 13.95 -15.72 6.34
C GLU A 50 13.95 -17.03 7.13
N GLU A 51 14.05 -16.98 8.44
CA GLU A 51 14.01 -18.15 9.32
C GLU A 51 12.65 -18.84 9.30
N MET A 52 11.57 -18.06 9.19
CA MET A 52 10.20 -18.60 9.11
C MET A 52 9.94 -19.33 7.79
N ILE A 53 10.57 -18.91 6.68
CA ILE A 53 10.39 -19.52 5.35
C ILE A 53 11.43 -20.58 5.02
N ARG A 54 12.37 -20.87 5.95
CA ARG A 54 13.44 -21.84 5.73
C ARG A 54 12.94 -23.25 5.38
N ASN A 55 11.76 -23.62 5.89
CA ASN A 55 11.07 -24.87 5.55
C ASN A 55 9.70 -24.54 4.91
N PRO A 56 9.63 -24.40 3.58
CA PRO A 56 8.37 -24.14 2.88
C PRO A 56 7.28 -25.18 3.15
N ASP A 57 7.67 -26.44 3.35
CA ASP A 57 6.74 -27.55 3.61
C ASP A 57 5.98 -27.40 4.93
N ASP A 58 6.51 -26.61 5.88
CA ASP A 58 5.85 -26.32 7.15
C ASP A 58 4.74 -25.25 7.01
N TRP A 59 4.64 -24.60 5.86
CA TRP A 59 3.64 -23.57 5.60
C TRP A 59 2.32 -24.14 5.09
N GLY A 60 1.66 -24.93 5.94
CA GLY A 60 0.30 -25.38 5.70
C GLY A 60 -0.74 -24.27 5.94
N LEU A 61 -2.00 -24.58 5.62
CA LEU A 61 -3.14 -23.66 5.73
C LEU A 61 -3.22 -22.95 7.09
N LEU A 62 -3.03 -23.70 8.19
CA LEU A 62 -3.12 -23.15 9.55
C LEU A 62 -2.03 -22.12 9.85
N LYS A 63 -0.84 -22.27 9.28
CA LYS A 63 0.26 -21.32 9.46
C LYS A 63 0.00 -20.04 8.67
N TRP A 64 -0.49 -20.13 7.44
CA TRP A 64 -0.87 -19.00 6.62
C TRP A 64 -1.98 -18.14 7.25
N PHE A 65 -2.91 -18.75 7.96
CA PHE A 65 -3.96 -18.03 8.70
C PHE A 65 -3.53 -17.57 10.10
N GLY A 66 -2.29 -17.83 10.51
CA GLY A 66 -1.77 -17.40 11.81
C GLY A 66 -2.41 -18.12 13.01
N VAL A 67 -2.87 -19.36 12.81
CA VAL A 67 -3.49 -20.18 13.87
C VAL A 67 -2.42 -20.87 14.72
N THR A 68 -1.20 -21.03 14.18
CA THR A 68 -0.08 -21.64 14.90
C THR A 68 0.75 -20.57 15.62
N SER A 69 1.37 -20.93 16.75
CA SER A 69 2.09 -20.00 17.64
C SER A 69 3.29 -19.29 17.01
N ASN A 70 3.82 -19.80 15.90
CA ASN A 70 5.05 -19.33 15.26
C ASN A 70 4.80 -18.58 13.94
N ALA A 71 3.56 -18.23 13.63
CA ALA A 71 3.23 -17.50 12.41
C ALA A 71 2.60 -16.14 12.73
N PRO A 72 2.90 -15.10 11.93
CA PRO A 72 2.23 -13.81 12.07
C PRO A 72 0.73 -13.98 11.85
N LYS A 73 -0.07 -13.35 12.72
CA LYS A 73 -1.53 -13.38 12.58
C LYS A 73 -1.93 -12.66 11.29
N GLY A 74 -2.62 -13.39 10.42
CA GLY A 74 -3.12 -12.82 9.18
C GLY A 74 -2.07 -12.62 8.08
N ALA A 75 -0.94 -13.34 8.14
CA ALA A 75 0.16 -13.23 7.18
C ALA A 75 -0.29 -13.33 5.72
N LEU A 76 -1.21 -14.23 5.41
CA LEU A 76 -1.75 -14.36 4.06
C LEU A 76 -2.53 -13.12 3.62
N ILE A 77 -3.38 -12.58 4.51
CA ILE A 77 -4.18 -11.38 4.20
C ILE A 77 -3.27 -10.20 3.99
N GLU A 78 -2.29 -10.01 4.86
CA GLU A 78 -1.32 -8.93 4.74
C GLU A 78 -0.49 -9.04 3.45
N LEU A 79 -0.02 -10.24 3.12
CA LEU A 79 0.69 -10.49 1.87
C LEU A 79 -0.18 -10.15 0.65
N LEU A 80 -1.44 -10.57 0.63
CA LEU A 80 -2.35 -10.29 -0.48
C LEU A 80 -2.66 -8.80 -0.62
N LEU A 81 -2.92 -8.10 0.49
CA LEU A 81 -3.19 -6.66 0.48
C LEU A 81 -1.97 -5.86 0.02
N THR A 82 -0.79 -6.20 0.55
CA THR A 82 0.47 -5.54 0.18
C THR A 82 0.81 -5.80 -1.29
N THR A 83 0.74 -7.06 -1.74
CA THR A 83 1.04 -7.42 -3.13
C THR A 83 0.06 -6.77 -4.09
N SER A 84 -1.23 -6.72 -3.74
CA SER A 84 -2.23 -6.00 -4.54
C SER A 84 -1.91 -4.51 -4.66
N ALA A 85 -1.56 -3.86 -3.55
CA ALA A 85 -1.22 -2.44 -3.55
C ALA A 85 0.03 -2.12 -4.37
N GLU A 86 1.07 -2.94 -4.23
CA GLU A 86 2.32 -2.80 -5.00
C GLU A 86 2.11 -3.07 -6.49
N ASN A 87 1.35 -4.10 -6.84
CA ASN A 87 1.03 -4.37 -8.24
C ASN A 87 0.30 -3.19 -8.91
N GLN A 88 -0.69 -2.61 -8.25
CA GLN A 88 -1.40 -1.42 -8.76
C GLN A 88 -0.46 -0.23 -8.93
N TYR A 89 0.46 0.00 -7.99
CA TYR A 89 1.48 1.04 -8.09
C TYR A 89 2.39 0.80 -9.31
N TRP A 90 2.94 -0.40 -9.46
CA TRP A 90 3.84 -0.71 -10.56
C TRP A 90 3.15 -0.60 -11.93
N MET A 91 1.91 -1.04 -12.06
CA MET A 91 1.14 -0.87 -13.29
C MET A 91 0.94 0.61 -13.63
N ALA A 92 0.59 1.44 -12.64
CA ALA A 92 0.45 2.88 -12.83
C ALA A 92 1.80 3.55 -13.17
N HIS A 93 2.88 3.11 -12.51
CA HIS A 93 4.23 3.64 -12.78
C HIS A 93 4.73 3.33 -14.20
N LEU A 94 4.42 2.15 -14.73
CA LEU A 94 4.77 1.80 -16.12
C LEU A 94 4.16 2.75 -17.15
N VAL A 95 2.96 3.26 -16.89
CA VAL A 95 2.24 4.13 -17.86
C VAL A 95 2.41 5.61 -17.57
N LEU A 96 2.52 6.03 -16.32
CA LEU A 96 2.65 7.44 -15.94
C LEU A 96 4.10 7.90 -15.76
N LYS A 97 5.00 6.99 -15.38
CA LYS A 97 6.43 7.29 -15.08
C LYS A 97 6.55 8.41 -14.04
N GLU A 98 7.22 9.50 -14.38
CA GLU A 98 7.46 10.66 -13.52
C GLU A 98 6.17 11.44 -13.16
N ARG A 99 5.07 11.18 -13.86
CA ARG A 99 3.75 11.74 -13.55
C ARG A 99 3.02 10.99 -12.42
N LEU A 100 3.63 9.96 -11.85
CA LEU A 100 3.15 9.28 -10.65
C LEU A 100 4.09 9.55 -9.49
N VAL A 101 3.60 10.20 -8.46
CA VAL A 101 4.31 10.33 -7.18
C VAL A 101 3.61 9.46 -6.14
N ARG A 102 4.39 8.68 -5.37
CA ARG A 102 3.87 7.86 -4.27
C ARG A 102 4.52 8.26 -2.95
N ILE A 103 3.70 8.57 -1.97
CA ILE A 103 4.09 8.75 -0.57
C ILE A 103 3.59 7.54 0.21
N ASN A 104 4.50 6.68 0.66
CA ASN A 104 4.20 5.51 1.48
C ASN A 104 5.42 5.17 2.35
N PRO A 105 5.69 5.97 3.42
CA PRO A 105 6.89 5.82 4.22
C PRO A 105 6.93 4.46 4.94
N PRO A 106 8.12 3.89 5.15
CA PRO A 106 8.26 2.67 5.94
C PRO A 106 7.89 2.95 7.39
N LEU A 107 7.08 2.08 7.97
CA LEU A 107 6.77 2.11 9.38
C LEU A 107 7.87 1.38 10.17
N PRO A 108 8.32 1.91 11.31
CA PRO A 108 9.39 1.29 12.09
C PRO A 108 8.97 -0.02 12.76
N LYS A 109 7.67 -0.22 12.94
CA LYS A 109 7.07 -1.44 13.52
C LYS A 109 5.69 -1.69 12.92
N VAL A 110 5.22 -2.92 13.05
CA VAL A 110 3.86 -3.31 12.63
C VAL A 110 2.81 -2.52 13.41
N VAL A 111 1.91 -1.91 12.67
CA VAL A 111 0.76 -1.17 13.20
C VAL A 111 -0.50 -1.90 12.77
N GLY A 112 -1.25 -2.44 13.73
CA GLY A 112 -2.47 -3.20 13.43
C GLY A 112 -3.57 -2.33 12.83
N LEU A 113 -4.34 -2.89 11.89
CA LEU A 113 -5.40 -2.20 11.15
C LEU A 113 -6.45 -1.50 12.03
N ALA A 114 -6.76 -2.07 13.19
CA ALA A 114 -7.76 -1.52 14.12
C ALA A 114 -7.11 -0.96 15.40
N THR A 115 -5.88 -0.50 15.31
CA THR A 115 -5.19 0.01 16.49
C THR A 115 -5.69 1.39 16.89
N HIS A 116 -5.87 1.59 18.20
CA HIS A 116 -6.18 2.90 18.80
C HIS A 116 -5.18 3.24 19.94
N LYS A 117 -4.03 2.57 19.94
CA LYS A 117 -3.01 2.75 20.97
C LYS A 117 -2.19 4.02 20.69
N PRO A 118 -1.91 4.87 21.72
CA PRO A 118 -1.10 6.08 21.54
C PRO A 118 0.26 5.82 20.89
N VAL A 119 0.92 4.71 21.24
CA VAL A 119 2.20 4.29 20.63
C VAL A 119 2.09 4.11 19.11
N SER A 120 0.96 3.60 18.62
CA SER A 120 0.76 3.41 17.17
C SER A 120 0.66 4.75 16.45
N TYR A 121 0.00 5.74 17.06
CA TYR A 121 -0.06 7.10 16.51
C TYR A 121 1.32 7.77 16.48
N GLN A 122 2.14 7.56 17.52
CA GLN A 122 3.52 8.07 17.53
C GLN A 122 4.35 7.47 16.40
N LEU A 123 4.25 6.16 16.15
CA LEU A 123 4.96 5.50 15.05
C LEU A 123 4.54 6.04 13.67
N MET A 124 3.24 6.30 13.48
CA MET A 124 2.73 6.91 12.25
C MET A 124 3.22 8.35 12.10
N GLU A 125 3.23 9.13 13.18
CA GLU A 125 3.73 10.50 13.18
C GLU A 125 5.22 10.56 12.86
N GLU A 126 6.04 9.69 13.46
CA GLU A 126 7.47 9.58 13.15
C GLU A 126 7.70 9.25 11.66
N ALA A 127 6.97 8.28 11.12
CA ALA A 127 7.05 7.93 9.70
C ALA A 127 6.64 9.11 8.80
N PHE A 128 5.58 9.83 9.17
CA PHE A 128 5.14 11.02 8.45
C PHE A 128 6.21 12.13 8.48
N GLN A 129 6.77 12.45 9.65
CA GLN A 129 7.81 13.47 9.75
C GLN A 129 9.07 13.09 8.96
N THR A 130 9.43 11.81 8.93
CA THR A 130 10.52 11.30 8.10
C THR A 130 10.20 11.45 6.60
N SER A 131 8.96 11.14 6.19
CA SER A 131 8.57 11.25 4.79
C SER A 131 8.61 12.68 4.26
N LYS A 132 8.34 13.68 5.10
CA LYS A 132 8.42 15.11 4.75
C LYS A 132 9.83 15.58 4.37
N GLN A 133 10.86 14.81 4.73
CA GLN A 133 12.26 15.09 4.39
C GLN A 133 12.73 14.33 3.14
N SER A 134 11.83 13.61 2.48
CA SER A 134 12.15 12.80 1.30
C SER A 134 11.90 13.57 0.01
N GLU A 135 12.67 13.23 -1.02
CA GLU A 135 12.46 13.71 -2.39
C GLU A 135 11.04 13.43 -2.90
N PHE A 136 10.44 12.31 -2.50
CA PHE A 136 9.06 11.98 -2.86
C PHE A 136 8.04 12.99 -2.31
N TRP A 137 8.30 13.55 -1.14
CA TRP A 137 7.46 14.60 -0.57
C TRP A 137 7.61 15.91 -1.34
N GLU A 138 8.83 16.31 -1.66
CA GLU A 138 9.11 17.51 -2.46
C GLU A 138 8.45 17.42 -3.83
N ASN A 139 8.59 16.28 -4.51
CA ASN A 139 7.94 16.01 -5.79
C ASN A 139 6.40 16.05 -5.70
N ALA A 140 5.83 15.56 -4.60
CA ALA A 140 4.39 15.62 -4.37
C ALA A 140 3.90 17.06 -4.16
N VAL A 141 4.61 17.86 -3.38
CA VAL A 141 4.29 19.28 -3.15
C VAL A 141 4.38 20.06 -4.45
N GLU A 142 5.43 19.83 -5.25
CA GLU A 142 5.57 20.46 -6.56
C GLU A 142 4.45 20.06 -7.51
N MET A 143 4.10 18.76 -7.57
CA MET A 143 3.01 18.27 -8.40
C MET A 143 1.67 18.95 -8.03
N VAL A 144 1.31 18.96 -6.74
CA VAL A 144 0.05 19.57 -6.26
C VAL A 144 0.04 21.09 -6.48
N GLY A 145 1.22 21.73 -6.40
CA GLY A 145 1.35 23.16 -6.66
C GLY A 145 1.09 23.57 -8.12
N ARG A 146 1.12 22.62 -9.05
CA ARG A 146 0.80 22.82 -10.47
C ARG A 146 -0.69 22.61 -10.79
N TRP A 147 -1.46 21.98 -9.92
CA TRP A 147 -2.91 21.74 -10.08
C TRP A 147 -3.73 22.97 -9.74
#